data_7c4e2378d0ea7922e4e4d31b8433b9f1
#
_entry.id   7c4e2378d0ea7922e4e4d31b8433b9f1
#
_cell.length_a   1.000
_cell.length_b   1.000
_cell.length_c   1.000
_cell.angle_alpha   90.00
_cell.angle_beta   90.00
_cell.angle_gamma   90.00
#
_symmetry.space_group_name_H-M   'P 1'
#
loop_
_entity.id
_entity.type
_entity.pdbx_description
1 polymer ?
#
loop_
_entity_poly.entity_id
_entity_poly.type
_entity_poly.pdbx_seq_one_letter_code
_entity_poly.pdbx_strand_id
1 'polypeptide(L)'
;SWLNESGLKREEEGKLVIFAPAGTDFFCNNGTVSEEGITPESLHNAPYYYTEIEGDFVLTVKVSHDFKDIYDSSSLMVMEDLDNWAKSCFEKTDFGTHAAVSVVTKQGYSDDANGSNISGNTAWLKICRVKNSFAFHYSEDGIHYFMTRFFNLSGKKTVKVGLLAQAPQGNGGNRIYEDLHIEKKTVKNIRFGE
;
A
#
# COMPACT_ATOMS: atom_id res chain seq x y z
N SER A 1 -9.86 11.97 5.04
CA SER A 1 -8.72 12.88 5.33
C SER A 1 -7.58 12.62 4.37
N TRP A 2 -6.68 13.60 4.26
CA TRP A 2 -5.52 13.54 3.39
C TRP A 2 -4.22 13.80 4.14
N LEU A 3 -3.17 13.11 3.73
CA LEU A 3 -1.79 13.51 3.89
C LEU A 3 -1.22 13.67 2.48
N ASN A 4 -0.55 14.81 2.20
CA ASN A 4 -0.03 15.14 0.87
C ASN A 4 -1.13 15.14 -0.21
N GLU A 5 -2.18 15.90 0.01
CA GLU A 5 -3.36 15.91 -0.86
C GLU A 5 -3.03 16.14 -2.33
N SER A 6 -3.59 15.31 -3.20
CA SER A 6 -3.62 15.53 -4.64
C SER A 6 -5.07 15.43 -5.15
N GLY A 7 -5.27 15.67 -6.43
CA GLY A 7 -6.61 15.61 -7.02
C GLY A 7 -7.25 14.22 -6.86
N LEU A 8 -8.40 14.14 -6.18
CA LEU A 8 -9.27 12.98 -6.14
C LEU A 8 -10.41 13.20 -7.12
N LYS A 9 -10.58 12.28 -8.06
CA LYS A 9 -11.76 12.22 -8.90
C LYS A 9 -12.60 11.02 -8.49
N ARG A 10 -13.86 11.27 -8.15
CA ARG A 10 -14.87 10.22 -8.14
C ARG A 10 -15.38 10.08 -9.56
N GLU A 11 -15.07 8.95 -10.16
CA GLU A 11 -15.72 8.50 -11.38
C GLU A 11 -16.90 7.61 -10.99
N GLU A 12 -17.73 7.19 -11.96
CA GLU A 12 -18.99 6.50 -11.69
C GLU A 12 -18.84 5.26 -10.77
N GLU A 13 -19.86 5.03 -9.91
CA GLU A 13 -20.08 3.79 -9.15
C GLU A 13 -18.91 3.27 -8.30
N GLY A 14 -18.47 4.06 -7.32
CA GLY A 14 -17.50 3.60 -6.31
C GLY A 14 -16.04 3.55 -6.78
N LYS A 15 -15.75 4.07 -7.96
CA LYS A 15 -14.40 4.20 -8.50
C LYS A 15 -13.77 5.51 -8.04
N LEU A 16 -12.57 5.42 -7.47
CA LEU A 16 -11.76 6.55 -7.06
C LEU A 16 -10.49 6.59 -7.90
N VAL A 17 -10.14 7.78 -8.38
CA VAL A 17 -8.88 8.02 -9.10
C VAL A 17 -8.08 9.04 -8.34
N ILE A 18 -6.85 8.68 -7.95
CA ILE A 18 -5.90 9.56 -7.27
C ILE A 18 -4.72 9.78 -8.21
N PHE A 19 -4.41 11.03 -8.48
CA PHE A 19 -3.20 11.37 -9.25
C PHE A 19 -1.98 11.27 -8.34
N ALA A 20 -0.98 10.48 -8.76
CA ALA A 20 0.32 10.39 -8.12
C ALA A 20 1.28 11.35 -8.82
N PRO A 21 1.72 12.46 -8.19
CA PRO A 21 2.71 13.35 -8.77
C PRO A 21 4.07 12.66 -8.93
N ALA A 22 4.87 13.16 -9.88
CA ALA A 22 6.24 12.69 -10.09
C ALA A 22 7.10 12.84 -8.83
N GLY A 23 7.97 11.88 -8.57
CA GLY A 23 8.90 11.92 -7.44
C GLY A 23 8.22 11.74 -6.08
N THR A 24 7.13 10.98 -6.02
CA THR A 24 6.37 10.73 -4.78
C THR A 24 6.50 9.31 -4.30
N ASP A 25 6.71 9.16 -2.98
CA ASP A 25 6.83 7.86 -2.32
C ASP A 25 6.58 7.98 -0.80
N PHE A 26 6.49 6.83 -0.16
CA PHE A 26 6.73 6.62 1.26
C PHE A 26 7.82 5.56 1.40
N PHE A 27 8.98 5.97 1.84
CA PHE A 27 10.11 5.09 2.12
C PHE A 27 11.08 5.75 3.10
N CYS A 28 11.66 4.99 4.02
CA CYS A 28 12.65 5.47 4.98
C CYS A 28 13.93 4.62 4.83
N ASN A 29 14.93 5.14 4.12
CA ASN A 29 16.20 4.45 3.97
C ASN A 29 17.16 4.66 5.15
N ASN A 30 16.78 5.58 6.06
CA ASN A 30 17.54 5.94 7.26
C ASN A 30 19.01 6.31 6.98
N GLY A 31 19.25 7.00 5.87
CA GLY A 31 20.59 7.41 5.44
C GLY A 31 21.45 6.27 4.89
N THR A 32 20.88 5.08 4.71
CA THR A 32 21.58 3.96 4.08
C THR A 32 21.76 4.24 2.59
N VAL A 33 22.99 4.14 2.10
CA VAL A 33 23.31 4.25 0.68
C VAL A 33 23.90 2.91 0.26
N SER A 34 23.34 2.28 -0.76
CA SER A 34 23.95 1.08 -1.33
C SER A 34 25.21 1.47 -2.11
N GLU A 35 26.22 0.61 -2.08
CA GLU A 35 27.46 0.81 -2.85
C GLU A 35 27.20 0.91 -4.36
N GLU A 36 26.11 0.32 -4.82
CA GLU A 36 25.68 0.34 -6.23
C GLU A 36 24.79 1.53 -6.57
N GLY A 37 24.50 2.40 -5.61
CA GLY A 37 23.77 3.65 -5.82
C GLY A 37 22.26 3.51 -6.03
N ILE A 38 21.68 2.36 -5.76
CA ILE A 38 20.24 2.10 -5.97
C ILE A 38 19.53 1.90 -4.62
N THR A 39 19.68 2.84 -3.73
CA THR A 39 18.83 2.91 -2.54
C THR A 39 17.77 3.98 -2.77
N PRO A 40 16.49 3.67 -2.63
CA PRO A 40 15.43 4.68 -2.75
C PRO A 40 15.66 5.83 -1.78
N GLU A 41 15.35 7.04 -2.21
CA GLU A 41 15.37 8.20 -1.34
C GLU A 41 14.35 8.07 -0.21
N SER A 42 14.66 8.65 0.95
CA SER A 42 13.68 8.79 2.02
C SER A 42 12.66 9.86 1.65
N LEU A 43 11.42 9.44 1.40
CA LEU A 43 10.31 10.29 1.01
C LEU A 43 9.07 9.97 1.87
N HIS A 44 8.27 11.00 2.16
CA HIS A 44 6.97 10.92 2.82
C HIS A 44 5.97 11.84 2.14
N ASN A 45 5.98 11.89 0.81
CA ASN A 45 5.28 12.93 0.04
C ASN A 45 4.21 12.37 -0.92
N ALA A 46 4.00 11.06 -0.97
CA ALA A 46 2.96 10.49 -1.80
C ALA A 46 1.55 10.81 -1.25
N PRO A 47 0.56 11.05 -2.11
CA PRO A 47 -0.82 11.26 -1.71
C PRO A 47 -1.38 10.05 -0.95
N TYR A 48 -1.84 10.30 0.27
CA TYR A 48 -2.44 9.29 1.14
C TYR A 48 -3.84 9.74 1.57
N TYR A 49 -4.86 9.06 1.06
CA TYR A 49 -6.26 9.26 1.41
C TYR A 49 -6.70 8.23 2.44
N TYR A 50 -6.99 8.66 3.67
CA TYR A 50 -7.18 7.75 4.80
C TYR A 50 -8.38 8.07 5.67
N THR A 51 -8.79 7.07 6.43
CA THR A 51 -9.63 7.20 7.62
C THR A 51 -8.87 6.70 8.86
N GLU A 52 -9.30 7.12 10.04
CA GLU A 52 -8.81 6.57 11.30
C GLU A 52 -9.73 5.45 11.76
N ILE A 53 -9.14 4.37 12.25
CA ILE A 53 -9.89 3.22 12.77
C ILE A 53 -9.22 2.67 14.04
N GLU A 54 -10.03 2.41 15.06
CA GLU A 54 -9.61 1.77 16.30
C GLU A 54 -9.98 0.29 16.28
N GLY A 55 -9.04 -0.56 16.75
CA GLY A 55 -9.26 -2.00 16.91
C GLY A 55 -9.12 -2.81 15.63
N ASP A 56 -9.71 -3.98 15.62
CA ASP A 56 -9.62 -4.95 14.54
C ASP A 56 -10.44 -4.53 13.33
N PHE A 57 -9.92 -4.79 12.15
CA PHE A 57 -10.61 -4.48 10.89
C PHE A 57 -10.12 -5.33 9.72
N VAL A 58 -10.90 -5.35 8.67
CA VAL A 58 -10.55 -5.82 7.33
C VAL A 58 -10.81 -4.71 6.33
N LEU A 59 -9.86 -4.41 5.48
CA LEU A 59 -10.00 -3.49 4.36
C LEU A 59 -9.65 -4.21 3.06
N THR A 60 -10.49 -4.05 2.04
CA THR A 60 -10.27 -4.58 0.69
C THR A 60 -10.49 -3.51 -0.36
N VAL A 61 -9.75 -3.58 -1.45
CA VAL A 61 -9.91 -2.70 -2.61
C VAL A 61 -9.39 -3.40 -3.86
N LYS A 62 -10.05 -3.15 -4.99
CA LYS A 62 -9.53 -3.48 -6.31
C LYS A 62 -8.68 -2.32 -6.82
N VAL A 63 -7.48 -2.61 -7.31
CA VAL A 63 -6.50 -1.61 -7.75
C VAL A 63 -6.04 -1.86 -9.16
N SER A 64 -5.73 -0.77 -9.88
CA SER A 64 -5.14 -0.81 -11.21
C SER A 64 -4.38 0.50 -11.49
N HIS A 65 -3.46 0.44 -12.43
CA HIS A 65 -2.78 1.60 -13.02
C HIS A 65 -2.07 1.20 -14.33
N ASP A 66 -1.36 2.11 -14.94
CA ASP A 66 -0.77 1.92 -16.26
C ASP A 66 0.65 1.35 -16.27
N PHE A 67 1.27 1.14 -15.11
CA PHE A 67 2.60 0.54 -14.94
C PHE A 67 3.69 1.14 -15.84
N LYS A 68 3.73 2.47 -15.96
CA LYS A 68 4.69 3.16 -16.85
C LYS A 68 6.12 3.01 -16.36
N ASP A 69 6.35 3.41 -15.12
CA ASP A 69 7.70 3.53 -14.56
C ASP A 69 7.90 2.60 -13.37
N ILE A 70 9.16 2.28 -13.09
CA ILE A 70 9.54 1.46 -11.93
C ILE A 70 9.02 2.10 -10.65
N TYR A 71 8.47 1.27 -9.77
CA TYR A 71 7.86 1.63 -8.48
C TYR A 71 6.54 2.39 -8.56
N ASP A 72 6.02 2.66 -9.76
CA ASP A 72 4.62 3.11 -9.91
C ASP A 72 3.70 2.11 -9.23
N SER A 73 2.83 2.59 -8.34
CA SER A 73 1.96 1.72 -7.57
C SER A 73 0.63 2.36 -7.18
N SER A 74 -0.41 1.52 -7.20
CA SER A 74 -1.66 1.72 -6.47
C SER A 74 -1.60 0.86 -5.22
N SER A 75 -1.68 1.49 -4.04
CA SER A 75 -1.35 0.82 -2.78
C SER A 75 -2.41 1.02 -1.70
N LEU A 76 -2.43 0.09 -0.75
CA LEU A 76 -3.02 0.27 0.57
C LEU A 76 -1.93 0.59 1.59
N MET A 77 -2.26 1.43 2.58
CA MET A 77 -1.33 1.77 3.64
C MET A 77 -2.03 1.77 5.00
N VAL A 78 -1.33 1.30 6.02
CA VAL A 78 -1.67 1.47 7.43
C VAL A 78 -0.54 2.24 8.10
N MET A 79 -0.89 3.25 8.89
CA MET A 79 0.08 4.15 9.52
C MET A 79 -0.32 4.46 10.97
N GLU A 80 0.64 4.31 11.87
CA GLU A 80 0.56 4.82 13.24
C GLU A 80 1.13 6.25 13.34
N ASP A 81 2.27 6.47 12.71
CA ASP A 81 2.99 7.74 12.55
C ASP A 81 3.99 7.63 11.39
N LEU A 82 4.80 8.67 11.16
CA LEU A 82 5.76 8.70 10.05
C LEU A 82 6.93 7.72 10.20
N ASP A 83 7.17 7.22 11.40
CA ASP A 83 8.23 6.25 11.67
C ASP A 83 7.72 4.80 11.73
N ASN A 84 6.39 4.62 11.81
CA ASN A 84 5.75 3.30 11.96
C ASN A 84 4.55 3.17 11.04
N TRP A 85 4.75 2.52 9.92
CA TRP A 85 3.73 2.32 8.89
C TRP A 85 4.09 1.14 7.99
N ALA A 86 3.11 0.64 7.26
CA ALA A 86 3.32 -0.39 6.25
C ALA A 86 2.40 -0.17 5.06
N LYS A 87 2.88 -0.52 3.87
CA LYS A 87 2.10 -0.46 2.62
C LYS A 87 2.13 -1.78 1.87
N SER A 88 1.00 -2.09 1.25
CA SER A 88 0.82 -3.19 0.31
C SER A 88 0.61 -2.59 -1.07
N CYS A 89 1.49 -2.90 -2.00
CA CYS A 89 1.59 -2.24 -3.29
C CYS A 89 1.27 -3.21 -4.43
N PHE A 90 0.46 -2.77 -5.37
CA PHE A 90 0.43 -3.38 -6.69
C PHE A 90 1.32 -2.55 -7.61
N GLU A 91 2.53 -3.04 -7.85
CA GLU A 91 3.67 -2.23 -8.26
C GLU A 91 4.36 -2.79 -9.50
N LYS A 92 4.90 -1.89 -10.33
CA LYS A 92 5.91 -2.26 -11.30
C LYS A 92 7.25 -2.36 -10.60
N THR A 93 7.77 -3.58 -10.50
CA THR A 93 9.01 -3.86 -9.79
C THR A 93 10.26 -3.42 -10.56
N ASP A 94 11.40 -3.40 -9.88
CA ASP A 94 12.72 -3.21 -10.45
C ASP A 94 13.11 -4.29 -11.50
N PHE A 95 12.45 -5.44 -11.49
CA PHE A 95 12.58 -6.48 -12.54
C PHE A 95 11.64 -6.27 -13.72
N GLY A 96 10.83 -5.20 -13.74
CA GLY A 96 9.84 -4.92 -14.77
C GLY A 96 8.57 -5.75 -14.70
N THR A 97 8.38 -6.53 -13.63
CA THR A 97 7.17 -7.32 -13.40
C THR A 97 6.11 -6.51 -12.66
N HIS A 98 4.84 -6.89 -12.80
CA HIS A 98 3.76 -6.42 -11.95
C HIS A 98 3.65 -7.37 -10.76
N ALA A 99 3.76 -6.87 -9.55
CA ALA A 99 3.78 -7.74 -8.38
C ALA A 99 3.09 -7.13 -7.16
N ALA A 100 2.73 -8.01 -6.22
CA ALA A 100 2.38 -7.63 -4.87
C ALA A 100 3.67 -7.37 -4.08
N VAL A 101 3.94 -6.11 -3.80
CA VAL A 101 5.13 -5.66 -3.05
C VAL A 101 4.68 -5.15 -1.68
N SER A 102 5.45 -5.41 -0.65
CA SER A 102 5.18 -4.88 0.68
C SER A 102 6.36 -4.12 1.24
N VAL A 103 6.07 -3.04 1.97
CA VAL A 103 7.06 -2.29 2.75
C VAL A 103 6.56 -2.21 4.18
N VAL A 104 7.43 -2.54 5.14
CA VAL A 104 7.15 -2.36 6.57
C VAL A 104 8.21 -1.43 7.15
N THR A 105 7.77 -0.35 7.75
CA THR A 105 8.64 0.66 8.37
C THR A 105 8.42 0.67 9.86
N LYS A 106 9.50 0.47 10.61
CA LYS A 106 9.52 0.49 12.07
C LYS A 106 10.64 1.39 12.54
N GLN A 107 10.32 2.34 13.44
CA GLN A 107 11.30 3.27 14.00
C GLN A 107 12.12 4.01 12.91
N GLY A 108 11.47 4.34 11.79
CA GLY A 108 12.10 5.04 10.68
C GLY A 108 12.96 4.16 9.75
N TYR A 109 12.90 2.85 9.89
CA TYR A 109 13.60 1.91 9.01
C TYR A 109 12.61 1.15 8.15
N SER A 110 12.69 1.29 6.83
CA SER A 110 11.89 0.51 5.88
C SER A 110 12.61 -0.76 5.49
N ASP A 111 11.87 -1.86 5.48
CA ASP A 111 12.24 -3.05 4.73
C ASP A 111 11.15 -3.40 3.73
N ASP A 112 11.54 -3.82 2.56
CA ASP A 112 10.62 -4.18 1.49
C ASP A 112 10.81 -5.62 1.04
N ALA A 113 9.77 -6.15 0.43
CA ALA A 113 9.78 -7.50 -0.13
C ALA A 113 8.97 -7.52 -1.43
N ASN A 114 9.62 -7.98 -2.50
CA ASN A 114 8.94 -8.35 -3.72
C ASN A 114 8.19 -9.67 -3.48
N GLY A 115 6.88 -9.63 -3.61
CA GLY A 115 6.03 -10.80 -3.49
C GLY A 115 5.75 -11.45 -4.85
N SER A 116 4.60 -12.09 -4.96
CA SER A 116 4.20 -12.80 -6.17
C SER A 116 3.98 -11.86 -7.35
N ASN A 117 4.44 -12.28 -8.53
CA ASN A 117 4.08 -11.62 -9.77
C ASN A 117 2.61 -11.85 -10.08
N ILE A 118 1.98 -10.83 -10.62
CA ILE A 118 0.56 -10.80 -10.98
C ILE A 118 0.43 -10.53 -12.48
N SER A 119 -0.37 -11.31 -13.17
CA SER A 119 -0.65 -11.08 -14.58
C SER A 119 -1.60 -9.89 -14.76
N GLY A 120 -1.37 -9.07 -15.77
CA GLY A 120 -2.25 -7.95 -16.12
C GLY A 120 -2.08 -6.73 -15.24
N ASN A 121 -3.09 -5.86 -15.26
CA ASN A 121 -3.05 -4.51 -14.69
C ASN A 121 -4.02 -4.31 -13.53
N THR A 122 -4.62 -5.38 -13.03
CA THR A 122 -5.64 -5.35 -11.97
C THR A 122 -5.34 -6.39 -10.92
N ALA A 123 -5.51 -6.01 -9.65
CA ALA A 123 -5.43 -6.91 -8.51
C ALA A 123 -6.37 -6.44 -7.40
N TRP A 124 -6.63 -7.29 -6.43
CA TRP A 124 -7.27 -6.92 -5.17
C TRP A 124 -6.24 -6.95 -4.05
N LEU A 125 -6.27 -5.94 -3.20
CA LEU A 125 -5.42 -5.85 -2.01
C LEU A 125 -6.30 -5.92 -0.76
N LYS A 126 -5.78 -6.56 0.29
CA LYS A 126 -6.45 -6.69 1.57
C LYS A 126 -5.49 -6.39 2.72
N ILE A 127 -5.99 -5.68 3.74
CA ILE A 127 -5.34 -5.54 5.04
C ILE A 127 -6.25 -6.15 6.09
N CYS A 128 -5.71 -7.04 6.93
CA CYS A 128 -6.37 -7.52 8.15
C CYS A 128 -5.59 -7.04 9.36
N ARG A 129 -6.30 -6.58 10.39
CA ARG A 129 -5.73 -6.30 11.72
C ARG A 129 -6.43 -7.13 12.78
N VAL A 130 -5.64 -7.82 13.61
CA VAL A 130 -6.08 -8.47 14.85
C VAL A 130 -5.15 -8.03 15.97
N LYS A 131 -5.65 -7.21 16.89
CA LYS A 131 -4.84 -6.56 17.95
C LYS A 131 -3.69 -5.76 17.35
N ASN A 132 -2.43 -6.14 17.61
CA ASN A 132 -1.24 -5.53 17.03
C ASN A 132 -0.62 -6.35 15.89
N SER A 133 -1.32 -7.35 15.40
CA SER A 133 -0.89 -8.13 14.24
C SER A 133 -1.62 -7.66 13.00
N PHE A 134 -0.88 -7.52 11.93
CA PHE A 134 -1.39 -7.14 10.61
C PHE A 134 -0.99 -8.19 9.58
N ALA A 135 -1.83 -8.36 8.57
CA ALA A 135 -1.48 -9.13 7.39
C ALA A 135 -1.94 -8.42 6.13
N PHE A 136 -1.09 -8.46 5.12
CA PHE A 136 -1.42 -8.08 3.75
C PHE A 136 -1.70 -9.31 2.92
N HIS A 137 -2.71 -9.19 2.06
CA HIS A 137 -3.06 -10.22 1.10
C HIS A 137 -3.29 -9.59 -0.27
N TYR A 138 -3.10 -10.36 -1.32
CA TYR A 138 -3.48 -10.00 -2.68
C TYR A 138 -4.36 -11.08 -3.29
N SER A 139 -5.10 -10.72 -4.32
CA SER A 139 -5.90 -11.63 -5.13
C SER A 139 -5.88 -11.20 -6.59
N GLU A 140 -5.90 -12.16 -7.51
CA GLU A 140 -6.03 -11.90 -8.95
C GLU A 140 -7.49 -11.99 -9.42
N ASP A 141 -8.36 -12.61 -8.65
CA ASP A 141 -9.78 -12.83 -9.00
C ASP A 141 -10.79 -12.16 -8.05
N GLY A 142 -10.31 -11.57 -6.95
CA GLY A 142 -11.14 -10.97 -5.90
C GLY A 142 -11.80 -11.96 -4.95
N ILE A 143 -11.52 -13.25 -5.10
CA ILE A 143 -12.12 -14.34 -4.33
C ILE A 143 -11.05 -15.07 -3.51
N HIS A 144 -9.98 -15.51 -4.17
CA HIS A 144 -8.88 -16.25 -3.57
C HIS A 144 -7.76 -15.30 -3.21
N TYR A 145 -7.47 -15.18 -1.92
CA TYR A 145 -6.44 -14.30 -1.36
C TYR A 145 -5.25 -15.09 -0.85
N PHE A 146 -4.06 -14.55 -1.09
CA PHE A 146 -2.79 -15.10 -0.64
C PHE A 146 -2.05 -14.07 0.22
N MET A 147 -1.46 -14.51 1.33
CA MET A 147 -0.75 -13.60 2.22
C MET A 147 0.57 -13.14 1.58
N THR A 148 0.75 -11.82 1.52
CA THR A 148 1.99 -11.17 1.08
C THR A 148 2.93 -10.92 2.25
N ARG A 149 2.40 -10.47 3.38
CA ARG A 149 3.19 -10.09 4.55
C ARG A 149 2.41 -10.27 5.83
N PHE A 150 3.09 -10.75 6.88
CA PHE A 150 2.60 -10.73 8.25
C PHE A 150 3.56 -9.90 9.09
N PHE A 151 3.03 -8.95 9.87
CA PHE A 151 3.86 -8.00 10.61
C PHE A 151 3.11 -7.40 11.81
N ASN A 152 3.85 -6.68 12.64
CA ASN A 152 3.30 -5.80 13.68
C ASN A 152 3.91 -4.40 13.57
N LEU A 153 3.26 -3.43 14.18
CA LEU A 153 3.76 -2.07 14.36
C LEU A 153 3.99 -1.79 15.85
N SER A 154 4.00 -0.50 16.27
CA SER A 154 4.32 -0.16 17.65
C SER A 154 3.19 -0.46 18.65
N GLY A 155 1.96 -0.63 18.17
CA GLY A 155 0.82 -1.05 18.99
C GLY A 155 -0.16 0.06 19.35
N LYS A 156 -0.24 1.12 18.56
CA LYS A 156 -1.26 2.16 18.76
C LYS A 156 -2.66 1.58 18.54
N LYS A 157 -3.60 1.96 19.40
CA LYS A 157 -4.99 1.49 19.30
C LYS A 157 -5.66 1.95 18.03
N THR A 158 -5.50 3.22 17.68
CA THR A 158 -6.01 3.86 16.47
C THR A 158 -4.92 3.98 15.44
N VAL A 159 -5.22 3.61 14.20
CA VAL A 159 -4.33 3.74 13.04
C VAL A 159 -5.03 4.47 11.91
N LYS A 160 -4.26 5.12 11.06
CA LYS A 160 -4.71 5.61 9.76
C LYS A 160 -4.66 4.44 8.78
N VAL A 161 -5.69 4.26 7.97
CA VAL A 161 -5.74 3.23 6.93
C VAL A 161 -6.40 3.77 5.67
N GLY A 162 -5.85 3.47 4.51
CA GLY A 162 -6.40 4.00 3.26
C GLY A 162 -5.56 3.74 2.03
N LEU A 163 -5.74 4.61 1.06
CA LEU A 163 -5.24 4.51 -0.31
C LEU A 163 -4.01 5.38 -0.50
N LEU A 164 -2.94 4.79 -1.02
CA LEU A 164 -1.70 5.49 -1.32
C LEU A 164 -1.41 5.41 -2.82
N ALA A 165 -1.10 6.56 -3.41
CA ALA A 165 -0.75 6.68 -4.83
C ALA A 165 0.69 7.17 -4.97
N GLN A 166 1.57 6.42 -5.62
CA GLN A 166 2.99 6.78 -5.74
C GLN A 166 3.52 6.67 -7.16
N ALA A 167 4.51 7.53 -7.45
CA ALA A 167 5.29 7.55 -8.68
C ALA A 167 6.74 7.96 -8.37
N PRO A 168 7.56 7.08 -7.76
CA PRO A 168 8.87 7.46 -7.23
C PRO A 168 9.88 7.87 -8.31
N GLN A 169 9.87 7.21 -9.47
CA GLN A 169 10.86 7.38 -10.54
C GLN A 169 10.29 8.02 -11.81
N GLY A 170 8.96 7.99 -11.95
CA GLY A 170 8.30 8.40 -13.18
C GLY A 170 7.76 9.82 -13.16
N ASN A 171 7.02 10.15 -14.22
CA ASN A 171 6.40 11.47 -14.41
C ASN A 171 5.03 11.61 -13.74
N GLY A 172 4.63 10.62 -12.96
CA GLY A 172 3.32 10.58 -12.34
C GLY A 172 2.25 9.93 -13.20
N GLY A 173 1.05 9.83 -12.64
CA GLY A 173 -0.09 9.24 -13.33
C GLY A 173 -1.25 8.91 -12.39
N ASN A 174 -2.33 8.44 -12.97
CA ASN A 174 -3.53 8.08 -12.23
C ASN A 174 -3.38 6.69 -11.60
N ARG A 175 -3.83 6.58 -10.36
CA ARG A 175 -3.98 5.33 -9.62
C ARG A 175 -5.45 5.10 -9.37
N ILE A 176 -5.94 3.91 -9.69
CA ILE A 176 -7.37 3.59 -9.75
C ILE A 176 -7.71 2.61 -8.64
N TYR A 177 -8.77 2.93 -7.89
CA TYR A 177 -9.27 2.15 -6.76
C TYR A 177 -10.77 1.94 -6.92
N GLU A 178 -11.21 0.68 -6.86
CA GLU A 178 -12.61 0.30 -7.02
C GLU A 178 -13.03 -0.59 -5.86
N ASP A 179 -14.31 -0.58 -5.54
CA ASP A 179 -14.92 -1.45 -4.52
C ASP A 179 -14.21 -1.38 -3.16
N LEU A 180 -13.81 -0.17 -2.74
CA LEU A 180 -13.20 0.05 -1.44
C LEU A 180 -14.20 -0.31 -0.34
N HIS A 181 -13.84 -1.29 0.47
CA HIS A 181 -14.65 -1.75 1.59
C HIS A 181 -13.80 -1.85 2.86
N ILE A 182 -14.30 -1.27 3.96
CA ILE A 182 -13.70 -1.39 5.28
C ILE A 182 -14.75 -1.88 6.27
N GLU A 183 -14.40 -2.88 7.07
CA GLU A 183 -15.29 -3.51 8.03
C GLU A 183 -14.57 -3.68 9.37
N LYS A 184 -15.23 -3.28 10.47
CA LYS A 184 -14.79 -3.62 11.82
C LYS A 184 -15.10 -5.09 12.07
N LYS A 185 -14.06 -5.92 12.02
CA LYS A 185 -14.18 -7.35 12.11
C LYS A 185 -12.88 -7.96 12.60
N THR A 186 -12.99 -8.93 13.51
CA THR A 186 -11.87 -9.80 13.90
C THR A 186 -11.93 -11.06 13.06
N VAL A 187 -10.94 -11.26 12.19
CA VAL A 187 -10.81 -12.49 11.42
C VAL A 187 -10.37 -13.65 12.33
N LYS A 188 -10.82 -14.86 12.04
CA LYS A 188 -10.47 -16.05 12.82
C LYS A 188 -9.04 -16.52 12.54
N ASN A 189 -8.60 -16.36 11.32
CA ASN A 189 -7.25 -16.71 10.86
C ASN A 189 -6.66 -15.57 10.03
N ILE A 190 -5.79 -14.78 10.66
CA ILE A 190 -5.18 -13.62 10.02
C ILE A 190 -4.28 -14.00 8.83
N ARG A 191 -3.69 -15.19 8.83
CA ARG A 191 -2.82 -15.65 7.74
C ARG A 191 -3.62 -15.99 6.49
N PHE A 192 -4.85 -16.47 6.64
CA PHE A 192 -5.79 -16.66 5.51
C PHE A 192 -6.65 -15.43 5.23
N GLY A 193 -6.70 -14.47 6.17
CA GLY A 193 -7.53 -13.28 6.03
C GLY A 193 -9.03 -13.52 6.22
N GLU A 194 -9.40 -14.57 7.01
CA GLU A 194 -10.76 -15.04 7.21
C GLU A 194 -11.12 -15.16 8.70
#